data_cbb0b6ef21607f6ee0ca72adb299fe9f
#
_entry.id   cbb0b6ef21607f6ee0ca72adb299fe9f
#
_cell.length_a   1.000
_cell.length_b   1.000
_cell.length_c   1.000
_cell.angle_alpha   90.00
_cell.angle_beta   90.00
_cell.angle_gamma   90.00
#
_symmetry.space_group_name_H-M   'P 1'
#
loop_
_entity.id
_entity.type
_entity.pdbx_description
1 polymer ?
#
loop_
_entity_poly.entity_id
_entity_poly.type
_entity_poly.pdbx_seq_one_letter_code
_entity_poly.pdbx_strand_id
1 'polypeptide(L)'
;MPGNVLWSLILIVLALIFYSIGVWSERLAGRLKPWHLAFFWGGLVFDTTGTGIMMEMAGGLSADIHGLTGVTAILLMLIHAVWASLVLWRRDERWITRFHRFSVFVWLIWLIPFVNGFFLPMG
;
A
#
# COMPACT_ATOMS: atom_id res chain seq x y z
N MET A 1 -8.83 9.84 -22.51
CA MET A 1 -8.30 9.94 -21.14
C MET A 1 -6.93 10.56 -21.19
N PRO A 2 -6.68 11.58 -20.38
CA PRO A 2 -5.33 12.16 -20.33
C PRO A 2 -4.30 11.13 -19.92
N GLY A 3 -3.08 11.21 -20.47
CA GLY A 3 -2.04 10.25 -20.21
C GLY A 3 -1.67 10.14 -18.72
N ASN A 4 -1.73 11.26 -17.99
CA ASN A 4 -1.42 11.28 -16.57
C ASN A 4 -2.43 10.45 -15.75
N VAL A 5 -3.70 10.49 -16.12
CA VAL A 5 -4.72 9.68 -15.46
C VAL A 5 -4.45 8.20 -15.68
N LEU A 6 -4.12 7.83 -16.92
CA LEU A 6 -3.80 6.45 -17.25
C LEU A 6 -2.59 5.95 -16.46
N TRP A 7 -1.51 6.76 -16.41
CA TRP A 7 -0.31 6.37 -15.67
C TRP A 7 -0.57 6.23 -14.18
N SER A 8 -1.34 7.16 -13.59
CA SER A 8 -1.64 7.07 -12.17
C SER A 8 -2.47 5.82 -11.85
N LEU A 9 -3.43 5.45 -12.71
CA LEU A 9 -4.21 4.24 -12.51
C LEU A 9 -3.34 2.99 -12.63
N ILE A 10 -2.43 2.94 -13.61
CA ILE A 10 -1.51 1.82 -13.77
C ILE A 10 -0.65 1.67 -12.52
N LEU A 11 -0.09 2.75 -12.01
CA LEU A 11 0.77 2.72 -10.84
C LEU A 11 0.02 2.25 -9.60
N ILE A 12 -1.22 2.71 -9.41
CA ILE A 12 -2.03 2.29 -8.26
C ILE A 12 -2.39 0.80 -8.37
N VAL A 13 -2.72 0.33 -9.56
CA VAL A 13 -3.01 -1.10 -9.77
C VAL A 13 -1.76 -1.95 -9.52
N LEU A 14 -0.58 -1.47 -9.96
CA LEU A 14 0.67 -2.16 -9.67
C LEU A 14 0.93 -2.22 -8.16
N ALA A 15 0.62 -1.15 -7.44
CA ALA A 15 0.73 -1.13 -5.99
C ALA A 15 -0.17 -2.19 -5.37
N LEU A 16 -1.41 -2.30 -5.83
CA LEU A 16 -2.34 -3.31 -5.34
C LEU A 16 -1.78 -4.71 -5.57
N ILE A 17 -1.25 -4.97 -6.75
CA ILE A 17 -0.67 -6.27 -7.07
C ILE A 17 0.52 -6.57 -6.16
N PHE A 18 1.44 -5.61 -6.00
CA PHE A 18 2.63 -5.80 -5.17
C PHE A 18 2.28 -6.02 -3.71
N TYR A 19 1.40 -5.18 -3.14
CA TYR A 19 0.98 -5.34 -1.75
C TYR A 19 0.28 -6.69 -1.54
N SER A 20 -0.59 -7.06 -2.47
CA SER A 20 -1.34 -8.32 -2.37
C SER A 20 -0.40 -9.52 -2.42
N ILE A 21 0.56 -9.52 -3.35
CA ILE A 21 1.54 -10.60 -3.44
C ILE A 21 2.35 -10.68 -2.14
N GLY A 22 2.84 -9.54 -1.65
CA GLY A 22 3.65 -9.51 -0.43
C GLY A 22 2.88 -10.01 0.79
N VAL A 23 1.69 -9.46 1.02
CA VAL A 23 0.87 -9.78 2.19
C VAL A 23 0.44 -11.26 2.19
N TRP A 24 -0.11 -11.73 1.06
CA TRP A 24 -0.65 -13.08 1.02
C TRP A 24 0.44 -14.14 0.89
N SER A 25 1.56 -13.83 0.25
CA SER A 25 2.70 -14.74 0.22
C SER A 25 3.28 -14.93 1.62
N GLU A 26 3.37 -13.86 2.39
CA GLU A 26 3.83 -13.93 3.77
C GLU A 26 2.89 -14.80 4.61
N ARG A 27 1.58 -14.59 4.47
CA ARG A 27 0.60 -15.39 5.20
C ARG A 27 0.70 -16.87 4.86
N LEU A 28 0.83 -17.19 3.57
CA LEU A 28 0.94 -18.58 3.13
C LEU A 28 2.25 -19.22 3.59
N ALA A 29 3.33 -18.45 3.62
CA ALA A 29 4.63 -18.95 4.08
C ALA A 29 4.68 -19.11 5.60
N GLY A 30 3.80 -18.44 6.32
CA GLY A 30 3.76 -18.48 7.78
C GLY A 30 4.85 -17.69 8.46
N ARG A 31 5.68 -16.97 7.69
CA ARG A 31 6.76 -16.14 8.22
C ARG A 31 7.14 -15.06 7.25
N LEU A 32 7.66 -13.96 7.79
CA LEU A 32 8.13 -12.83 7.00
C LEU A 32 9.54 -13.15 6.46
N LYS A 33 9.71 -12.99 5.16
CA LYS A 33 10.99 -13.25 4.47
C LYS A 33 11.48 -11.97 3.81
N PRO A 34 12.82 -11.87 3.55
CA PRO A 34 13.37 -10.65 2.94
C PRO A 34 12.73 -10.28 1.60
N TRP A 35 12.36 -11.24 0.77
CA TRP A 35 11.77 -10.92 -0.53
C TRP A 35 10.36 -10.32 -0.39
N HIS A 36 9.67 -10.56 0.74
CA HIS A 36 8.39 -9.89 1.00
C HIS A 36 8.58 -8.38 1.12
N LEU A 37 9.71 -7.94 1.68
CA LEU A 37 10.02 -6.51 1.80
C LEU A 37 10.10 -5.83 0.44
N ALA A 38 10.65 -6.53 -0.56
CA ALA A 38 10.75 -5.98 -1.91
C ALA A 38 9.35 -5.64 -2.45
N PHE A 39 8.37 -6.48 -2.18
CA PHE A 39 6.99 -6.22 -2.62
C PHE A 39 6.34 -5.11 -1.81
N PHE A 40 6.58 -5.04 -0.51
CA PHE A 40 6.03 -3.95 0.32
C PHE A 40 6.60 -2.59 -0.11
N TRP A 41 7.91 -2.49 -0.23
CA TRP A 41 8.55 -1.23 -0.63
C TRP A 41 8.25 -0.87 -2.08
N GLY A 42 8.27 -1.85 -2.97
CA GLY A 42 7.92 -1.63 -4.38
C GLY A 42 6.48 -1.13 -4.53
N GLY A 43 5.54 -1.76 -3.83
CA GLY A 43 4.16 -1.30 -3.81
C GLY A 43 4.03 0.12 -3.29
N LEU A 44 4.78 0.47 -2.24
CA LEU A 44 4.76 1.82 -1.67
C LEU A 44 5.27 2.86 -2.67
N VAL A 45 6.32 2.54 -3.43
CA VAL A 45 6.83 3.43 -4.47
C VAL A 45 5.77 3.69 -5.54
N PHE A 46 5.13 2.63 -6.03
CA PHE A 46 4.07 2.77 -7.02
C PHE A 46 2.88 3.55 -6.49
N ASP A 47 2.46 3.25 -5.26
CA ASP A 47 1.32 3.89 -4.61
C ASP A 47 1.58 5.39 -4.42
N THR A 48 2.74 5.73 -3.88
CA THR A 48 3.12 7.12 -3.63
C THR A 48 3.23 7.90 -4.93
N THR A 49 3.84 7.31 -5.95
CA THR A 49 3.99 7.97 -7.25
C THR A 49 2.64 8.19 -7.92
N GLY A 50 1.80 7.15 -7.94
CA GLY A 50 0.47 7.26 -8.54
C GLY A 50 -0.41 8.27 -7.84
N THR A 51 -0.40 8.26 -6.50
CA THR A 51 -1.16 9.22 -5.70
C THR A 51 -0.63 10.64 -5.91
N GLY A 52 0.69 10.80 -6.00
CA GLY A 52 1.30 12.10 -6.27
C GLY A 52 0.87 12.69 -7.60
N ILE A 53 0.78 11.87 -8.65
CA ILE A 53 0.29 12.32 -9.95
C ILE A 53 -1.17 12.77 -9.84
N MET A 54 -1.99 12.02 -9.13
CA MET A 54 -3.39 12.38 -8.92
C MET A 54 -3.54 13.70 -8.16
N MET A 55 -2.70 13.92 -7.16
CA MET A 55 -2.70 15.17 -6.40
C MET A 55 -2.32 16.36 -7.27
N GLU A 56 -1.33 16.20 -8.15
CA GLU A 56 -0.94 17.26 -9.09
C GLU A 56 -2.10 17.62 -10.00
N MET A 57 -2.79 16.64 -10.53
CA MET A 57 -3.94 16.87 -11.41
C MET A 57 -5.09 17.55 -10.68
N ALA A 58 -5.23 17.30 -9.37
CA ALA A 58 -6.27 17.91 -8.54
C ALA A 58 -5.90 19.31 -8.03
N GLY A 59 -4.70 19.81 -8.34
CA GLY A 59 -4.25 21.12 -7.91
C GLY A 59 -3.63 21.11 -6.50
N GLY A 60 -3.23 19.95 -6.01
CA GLY A 60 -2.57 19.82 -4.73
C GLY A 60 -3.30 18.85 -3.80
N LEU A 61 -2.89 18.84 -2.52
CA LEU A 61 -3.49 17.96 -1.53
C LEU A 61 -4.94 18.34 -1.30
N SER A 62 -5.83 17.38 -1.53
CA SER A 62 -7.26 17.57 -1.30
C SER A 62 -7.57 17.42 0.19
N ALA A 63 -8.36 18.36 0.73
CA ALA A 63 -8.80 18.30 2.12
C ALA A 63 -10.07 17.47 2.30
N ASP A 64 -10.62 16.92 1.23
CA ASP A 64 -11.82 16.10 1.32
C ASP A 64 -11.51 14.72 1.92
N ILE A 65 -12.55 13.95 2.19
CA ILE A 65 -12.42 12.63 2.82
C ILE A 65 -11.57 11.69 1.98
N HIS A 66 -11.71 11.74 0.66
CA HIS A 66 -10.95 10.87 -0.24
C HIS A 66 -9.45 11.17 -0.18
N GLY A 67 -9.08 12.45 -0.19
CA GLY A 67 -7.67 12.84 -0.09
C GLY A 67 -7.07 12.46 1.25
N LEU A 68 -7.81 12.67 2.35
CA LEU A 68 -7.34 12.33 3.69
C LEU A 68 -7.18 10.81 3.85
N THR A 69 -8.13 10.02 3.37
CA THR A 69 -8.03 8.57 3.47
C THR A 69 -6.89 8.02 2.61
N GLY A 70 -6.66 8.61 1.44
CA GLY A 70 -5.55 8.22 0.57
C GLY A 70 -4.19 8.43 1.22
N VAL A 71 -3.98 9.62 1.81
CA VAL A 71 -2.73 9.93 2.51
C VAL A 71 -2.57 9.04 3.74
N THR A 72 -3.64 8.82 4.49
CA THR A 72 -3.61 7.96 5.67
C THR A 72 -3.23 6.52 5.28
N ALA A 73 -3.77 6.03 4.17
CA ALA A 73 -3.46 4.69 3.69
C ALA A 73 -1.98 4.56 3.32
N ILE A 74 -1.39 5.58 2.68
CA ILE A 74 0.03 5.58 2.34
C ILE A 74 0.88 5.59 3.61
N LEU A 75 0.53 6.42 4.59
CA LEU A 75 1.24 6.45 5.87
C LEU A 75 1.17 5.11 6.57
N LEU A 76 0.01 4.46 6.54
CA LEU A 76 -0.17 3.15 7.14
C LEU A 76 0.72 2.11 6.46
N MET A 77 0.81 2.13 5.13
CA MET A 77 1.68 1.23 4.38
C MET A 77 3.16 1.53 4.63
N LEU A 78 3.51 2.80 4.81
CA LEU A 78 4.89 3.17 5.17
C LEU A 78 5.26 2.59 6.53
N ILE A 79 4.39 2.75 7.53
CA ILE A 79 4.59 2.19 8.85
C ILE A 79 4.72 0.66 8.75
N HIS A 80 3.88 0.03 7.95
CA HIS A 80 3.91 -1.42 7.72
C HIS A 80 5.26 -1.86 7.14
N ALA A 81 5.75 -1.17 6.11
CA ALA A 81 7.02 -1.53 5.46
C ALA A 81 8.22 -1.30 6.39
N VAL A 82 8.22 -0.20 7.14
CA VAL A 82 9.27 0.08 8.11
C VAL A 82 9.27 -0.96 9.22
N TRP A 83 8.10 -1.29 9.75
CA TRP A 83 7.98 -2.30 10.80
C TRP A 83 8.45 -3.67 10.32
N ALA A 84 8.07 -4.07 9.11
CA ALA A 84 8.54 -5.32 8.52
C ALA A 84 10.06 -5.34 8.41
N SER A 85 10.65 -4.23 7.98
CA SER A 85 12.11 -4.12 7.85
C SER A 85 12.79 -4.25 9.20
N LEU A 86 12.24 -3.61 10.24
CA LEU A 86 12.80 -3.70 11.59
C LEU A 86 12.68 -5.10 12.16
N VAL A 87 11.55 -5.77 11.93
CA VAL A 87 11.33 -7.13 12.42
C VAL A 87 12.37 -8.09 11.84
N LEU A 88 12.62 -7.99 10.53
CA LEU A 88 13.63 -8.82 9.89
C LEU A 88 15.05 -8.45 10.31
N TRP A 89 15.32 -7.15 10.47
CA TRP A 89 16.66 -6.71 10.87
C TRP A 89 17.00 -7.21 12.27
N ARG A 90 16.02 -7.20 13.19
CA ARG A 90 16.22 -7.69 14.56
C ARG A 90 16.20 -9.20 14.65
N ARG A 91 15.76 -9.88 13.59
CA ARG A 91 15.64 -11.35 13.56
C ARG A 91 14.78 -11.89 14.69
N ASP A 92 13.72 -11.19 15.02
CA ASP A 92 12.81 -11.59 16.09
C ASP A 92 11.81 -12.61 15.55
N GLU A 93 12.07 -13.89 15.79
CA GLU A 93 11.24 -14.99 15.29
C GLU A 93 9.78 -14.87 15.72
N ARG A 94 9.54 -14.35 16.90
CA ARG A 94 8.19 -14.15 17.39
C ARG A 94 7.38 -13.25 16.45
N TRP A 95 7.96 -12.12 16.05
CA TRP A 95 7.31 -11.18 15.13
C TRP A 95 7.37 -11.67 13.69
N ILE A 96 8.46 -12.32 13.29
CA ILE A 96 8.59 -12.88 11.94
C ILE A 96 7.43 -13.83 11.64
N THR A 97 7.02 -14.65 12.61
CA THR A 97 5.95 -15.62 12.42
C THR A 97 4.55 -15.05 12.64
N ARG A 98 4.42 -13.88 13.28
CA ARG A 98 3.12 -13.26 13.57
C ARG A 98 2.82 -12.05 12.71
N PHE A 99 3.79 -11.56 11.96
CA PHE A 99 3.66 -10.32 11.21
C PHE A 99 2.53 -10.39 10.17
N HIS A 100 2.24 -11.57 9.64
CA HIS A 100 1.18 -11.72 8.65
C HIS A 100 -0.19 -11.23 9.15
N ARG A 101 -0.45 -11.33 10.44
CA ARG A 101 -1.71 -10.83 11.01
C ARG A 101 -1.81 -9.31 10.87
N PHE A 102 -0.71 -8.62 11.17
CA PHE A 102 -0.63 -7.19 11.01
C PHE A 102 -0.71 -6.82 9.52
N SER A 103 0.00 -7.55 8.67
CA SER A 103 0.01 -7.30 7.23
C SER A 103 -1.38 -7.39 6.61
N VAL A 104 -2.12 -8.44 6.93
CA VAL A 104 -3.48 -8.62 6.40
C VAL A 104 -4.39 -7.49 6.89
N PHE A 105 -4.29 -7.11 8.15
CA PHE A 105 -5.08 -6.02 8.71
C PHE A 105 -4.79 -4.70 7.99
N VAL A 106 -3.50 -4.37 7.78
CA VAL A 106 -3.11 -3.16 7.07
C VAL A 106 -3.59 -3.20 5.63
N TRP A 107 -3.46 -4.33 4.96
CA TRP A 107 -3.91 -4.50 3.58
C TRP A 107 -5.41 -4.26 3.46
N LEU A 108 -6.20 -4.79 4.39
CA LEU A 108 -7.65 -4.60 4.38
C LEU A 108 -8.01 -3.11 4.55
N ILE A 109 -7.34 -2.41 5.47
CA ILE A 109 -7.59 -0.98 5.68
C ILE A 109 -7.17 -0.18 4.44
N TRP A 110 -6.01 -0.50 3.85
CA TRP A 110 -5.55 0.16 2.64
C TRP A 110 -6.52 -0.03 1.48
N LEU A 111 -7.15 -1.19 1.42
CA LEU A 111 -8.07 -1.53 0.33
C LEU A 111 -9.32 -0.65 0.35
N ILE A 112 -9.74 -0.15 1.51
CA ILE A 112 -10.96 0.65 1.63
C ILE A 112 -10.94 1.89 0.74
N PRO A 113 -9.94 2.78 0.81
CA PRO A 113 -9.92 3.95 -0.09
C PRO A 113 -9.73 3.55 -1.55
N PHE A 114 -9.03 2.46 -1.83
CA PHE A 114 -8.87 1.98 -3.19
C PHE A 114 -10.23 1.59 -3.78
N VAL A 115 -11.02 0.80 -3.05
CA VAL A 115 -12.35 0.36 -3.49
C VAL A 115 -13.29 1.56 -3.62
N ASN A 116 -13.28 2.48 -2.65
CA ASN A 116 -14.10 3.67 -2.70
C ASN A 116 -13.77 4.53 -3.92
N GLY A 117 -12.48 4.73 -4.19
CA GLY A 117 -12.07 5.51 -5.35
C GLY A 117 -12.44 4.86 -6.68
N PHE A 118 -12.54 3.53 -6.71
CA PHE A 118 -12.85 2.79 -7.92
C PHE A 118 -14.34 2.64 -8.17
N PHE A 119 -15.12 2.36 -7.11
CA PHE A 119 -16.54 2.05 -7.24
C PHE A 119 -17.46 3.21 -6.86
N LEU A 120 -16.93 4.25 -6.21
CA LEU A 120 -17.68 5.44 -5.84
C LEU A 120 -16.99 6.70 -6.37
N PRO A 121 -16.59 6.72 -7.65
CA PRO A 121 -15.79 7.84 -8.17
C PRO A 121 -16.55 9.15 -8.23
N MET A 122 -17.87 9.08 -8.30
CA MET A 122 -18.73 10.25 -8.43
C MET A 122 -19.26 10.73 -7.09
N GLY A 123 -18.97 9.98 -6.05
CA GLY A 123 -19.40 10.34 -4.72
C GLY A 123 -18.65 11.50 -4.14
#